data_73add9c0868e4b304a530506554e491c
#
_entry.id   73add9c0868e4b304a530506554e491c
#
_cell.length_a   1.000
_cell.length_b   1.000
_cell.length_c   1.000
_cell.angle_alpha   90.00
_cell.angle_beta   90.00
_cell.angle_gamma   90.00
#
_symmetry.space_group_name_H-M   'P 1'
#
loop_
_entity.id
_entity.type
_entity.pdbx_description
1 polymer ?
#
loop_
_entity_poly.entity_id
_entity_poly.type
_entity_poly.pdbx_seq_one_letter_code
_entity_poly.pdbx_strand_id
1 'polypeptide(L)'
;MALWITGLPGSGKSTIADEVKNLHPDFIMLRMDALRKIATPEPTYSDSERDNVYRCLVYTASVLTEHGHTVIIDATGNLRKWRDLARQIIPRYAEIYLKCPVELCIERERHRSETRGAPREIYQKGEAGWPVPGISVPYEEPPHPELLIATDRTPLAEAVEMIEGLIRRLQKR
;
A
#
# COMPACT_ATOMS: atom_id res chain seq x y z
N MET A 1 14.96 5.46 3.13
CA MET A 1 13.63 5.91 3.62
C MET A 1 12.53 5.01 3.08
N ALA A 2 11.36 4.95 3.73
CA ALA A 2 10.24 4.19 3.20
C ALA A 2 8.99 5.05 3.00
N LEU A 3 8.29 4.84 1.89
CA LEU A 3 7.02 5.47 1.51
C LEU A 3 5.96 4.37 1.48
N TRP A 4 5.05 4.34 2.44
CA TRP A 4 3.95 3.39 2.44
C TRP A 4 2.72 4.00 1.77
N ILE A 5 2.35 3.46 0.62
CA ILE A 5 1.11 3.85 -0.07
C ILE A 5 0.00 2.91 0.39
N THR A 6 -0.92 3.44 1.19
CA THR A 6 -2.05 2.71 1.80
C THR A 6 -3.39 3.20 1.27
N GLY A 7 -4.42 2.38 1.38
CA GLY A 7 -5.80 2.65 0.93
C GLY A 7 -6.52 1.37 0.56
N LEU A 8 -7.82 1.46 0.29
CA LEU A 8 -8.65 0.31 -0.08
C LEU A 8 -8.16 -0.38 -1.37
N PRO A 9 -8.46 -1.67 -1.59
CA PRO A 9 -8.32 -2.28 -2.91
C PRO A 9 -9.03 -1.42 -3.97
N GLY A 10 -8.44 -1.20 -5.13
CA GLY A 10 -9.02 -0.31 -6.16
C GLY A 10 -8.82 1.20 -5.96
N SER A 11 -8.22 1.65 -4.84
CA SER A 11 -7.95 3.08 -4.60
C SER A 11 -6.85 3.69 -5.48
N GLY A 12 -6.16 2.89 -6.31
CA GLY A 12 -5.12 3.39 -7.21
C GLY A 12 -3.68 3.23 -6.71
N LYS A 13 -3.45 2.56 -5.56
CA LYS A 13 -2.12 2.39 -4.95
C LYS A 13 -1.05 1.94 -5.94
N SER A 14 -1.28 0.79 -6.58
CA SER A 14 -0.28 0.19 -7.46
C SER A 14 -0.02 1.03 -8.71
N THR A 15 -1.03 1.72 -9.23
CA THR A 15 -0.87 2.64 -10.37
C THR A 15 0.02 3.82 -9.99
N ILE A 16 -0.27 4.47 -8.86
CA ILE A 16 0.53 5.59 -8.37
C ILE A 16 1.95 5.12 -7.99
N ALA A 17 2.07 3.95 -7.33
CA ALA A 17 3.36 3.39 -6.97
C ALA A 17 4.24 3.11 -8.21
N ASP A 18 3.65 2.61 -9.30
CA ASP A 18 4.36 2.36 -10.55
C ASP A 18 4.86 3.66 -11.18
N GLU A 19 4.03 4.71 -11.22
CA GLU A 19 4.45 6.01 -11.77
C GLU A 19 5.60 6.63 -10.94
N VAL A 20 5.52 6.58 -9.61
CA VAL A 20 6.62 7.04 -8.75
C VAL A 20 7.89 6.20 -8.98
N LYS A 21 7.75 4.88 -9.13
CA LYS A 21 8.88 3.98 -9.44
C LYS A 21 9.49 4.27 -10.82
N ASN A 22 8.67 4.62 -11.81
CA ASN A 22 9.15 4.97 -13.15
C ASN A 22 10.01 6.27 -13.11
N LEU A 23 9.62 7.24 -12.26
CA LEU A 23 10.40 8.46 -12.06
C LEU A 23 11.68 8.23 -11.23
N HIS A 24 11.69 7.22 -10.39
CA HIS A 24 12.81 6.85 -9.51
C HIS A 24 13.22 5.37 -9.72
N PRO A 25 13.95 5.04 -10.80
CA PRO A 25 14.33 3.66 -11.10
C PRO A 25 15.21 2.98 -10.04
N ASP A 26 15.87 3.75 -9.19
CA ASP A 26 16.69 3.31 -8.06
C ASP A 26 15.89 2.94 -6.80
N PHE A 27 14.62 3.38 -6.67
CA PHE A 27 13.78 3.01 -5.54
C PHE A 27 13.42 1.52 -5.60
N ILE A 28 13.33 0.88 -4.45
CA ILE A 28 12.92 -0.52 -4.36
C ILE A 28 11.40 -0.59 -4.14
N MET A 29 10.70 -1.36 -4.98
CA MET A 29 9.27 -1.62 -4.83
C MET A 29 9.04 -2.89 -4.03
N LEU A 30 8.38 -2.77 -2.87
CA LEU A 30 7.86 -3.90 -2.10
C LEU A 30 6.35 -3.98 -2.24
N ARG A 31 5.85 -5.03 -2.90
CA ARG A 31 4.42 -5.31 -3.06
C ARG A 31 3.98 -6.43 -2.13
N MET A 32 2.96 -6.16 -1.34
CA MET A 32 2.37 -7.16 -0.45
C MET A 32 1.94 -8.42 -1.19
N ASP A 33 1.27 -8.26 -2.35
CA ASP A 33 0.75 -9.40 -3.11
C ASP A 33 1.88 -10.27 -3.71
N ALA A 34 3.01 -9.66 -4.08
CA ALA A 34 4.19 -10.40 -4.53
C ALA A 34 4.86 -11.15 -3.38
N LEU A 35 5.03 -10.50 -2.22
CA LEU A 35 5.58 -11.13 -1.03
C LEU A 35 4.71 -12.31 -0.58
N ARG A 36 3.39 -12.13 -0.56
CA ARG A 36 2.44 -13.16 -0.14
C ARG A 36 2.55 -14.43 -0.98
N LYS A 37 2.71 -14.31 -2.29
CA LYS A 37 2.87 -15.49 -3.18
C LYS A 37 4.09 -16.35 -2.82
N ILE A 38 5.13 -15.74 -2.25
CA ILE A 38 6.35 -16.45 -1.83
C ILE A 38 6.24 -16.92 -0.40
N ALA A 39 5.78 -16.05 0.51
CA ALA A 39 5.72 -16.33 1.94
C ALA A 39 4.59 -17.29 2.32
N THR A 40 3.47 -17.24 1.61
CA THR A 40 2.27 -18.06 1.84
C THR A 40 1.69 -18.52 0.52
N PRO A 41 2.31 -19.54 -0.17
CA PRO A 41 1.86 -20.01 -1.49
C PRO A 41 0.41 -20.53 -1.48
N GLU A 42 -0.02 -21.10 -0.36
CA GLU A 42 -1.39 -21.55 -0.08
C GLU A 42 -2.00 -20.70 1.03
N PRO A 43 -2.48 -19.46 0.72
CA PRO A 43 -2.86 -18.51 1.75
C PRO A 43 -4.18 -18.91 2.43
N THR A 44 -4.17 -18.91 3.75
CA THR A 44 -5.37 -19.08 4.59
C THR A 44 -6.09 -17.76 4.88
N TYR A 45 -5.39 -16.64 4.71
CA TYR A 45 -5.84 -15.30 5.08
C TYR A 45 -6.25 -15.16 6.55
N SER A 46 -5.82 -16.08 7.43
CA SER A 46 -6.04 -15.96 8.86
C SER A 46 -5.36 -14.71 9.43
N ASP A 47 -5.82 -14.24 10.59
CA ASP A 47 -5.24 -13.04 11.22
C ASP A 47 -3.77 -13.24 11.57
N SER A 48 -3.38 -14.44 12.00
CA SER A 48 -1.99 -14.78 12.31
C SER A 48 -1.11 -14.80 11.05
N GLU A 49 -1.59 -15.39 9.96
CA GLU A 49 -0.87 -15.38 8.68
C GLU A 49 -0.69 -13.95 8.17
N ARG A 50 -1.77 -13.15 8.20
CA ARG A 50 -1.73 -11.75 7.77
C ARG A 50 -0.74 -10.94 8.62
N ASP A 51 -0.74 -11.15 9.95
CA ASP A 51 0.18 -10.48 10.85
C ASP A 51 1.63 -10.82 10.50
N ASN A 52 1.94 -12.10 10.32
CA ASN A 52 3.30 -12.55 9.97
C ASN A 52 3.77 -11.96 8.63
N VAL A 53 2.94 -12.00 7.58
CA VAL A 53 3.32 -11.48 6.27
C VAL A 53 3.56 -9.96 6.31
N TYR A 54 2.71 -9.19 7.01
CA TYR A 54 2.93 -7.75 7.18
C TYR A 54 4.18 -7.44 8.00
N ARG A 55 4.47 -8.20 9.07
CA ARG A 55 5.70 -8.05 9.84
C ARG A 55 6.95 -8.34 8.99
N CYS A 56 6.91 -9.38 8.16
CA CYS A 56 7.98 -9.66 7.20
C CYS A 56 8.17 -8.50 6.20
N LEU A 57 7.09 -7.94 5.67
CA LEU A 57 7.15 -6.78 4.77
C LEU A 57 7.82 -5.58 5.45
N VAL A 58 7.40 -5.27 6.67
CA VAL A 58 7.94 -4.15 7.46
C VAL A 58 9.42 -4.38 7.79
N TYR A 59 9.79 -5.57 8.21
CA TYR A 59 11.19 -5.92 8.50
C TYR A 59 12.05 -5.80 7.24
N THR A 60 11.60 -6.34 6.11
CA THR A 60 12.32 -6.22 4.83
C THR A 60 12.52 -4.75 4.45
N ALA A 61 11.49 -3.92 4.60
CA ALA A 61 11.60 -2.49 4.33
C ALA A 61 12.61 -1.79 5.26
N SER A 62 12.64 -2.15 6.57
CA SER A 62 13.60 -1.56 7.50
C SER A 62 15.04 -1.90 7.13
N VAL A 63 15.33 -3.17 6.85
CA VAL A 63 16.67 -3.61 6.44
C VAL A 63 17.14 -2.88 5.17
N LEU A 64 16.28 -2.77 4.16
CA LEU A 64 16.62 -2.07 2.92
C LEU A 64 16.90 -0.56 3.18
N THR A 65 16.11 0.07 4.04
CA THR A 65 16.34 1.49 4.38
C THR A 65 17.59 1.72 5.21
N GLU A 66 17.97 0.80 6.09
CA GLU A 66 19.23 0.82 6.82
C GLU A 66 20.46 0.75 5.89
N HIS A 67 20.31 0.02 4.77
CA HIS A 67 21.35 -0.05 3.72
C HIS A 67 21.29 1.12 2.70
N GLY A 68 20.56 2.18 3.03
CA GLY A 68 20.53 3.42 2.23
C GLY A 68 19.51 3.45 1.10
N HIS A 69 18.74 2.39 0.90
CA HIS A 69 17.73 2.35 -0.16
C HIS A 69 16.48 3.18 0.19
N THR A 70 15.86 3.74 -0.84
CA THR A 70 14.48 4.24 -0.75
C THR A 70 13.52 3.14 -1.17
N VAL A 71 12.50 2.89 -0.34
CA VAL A 71 11.55 1.81 -0.51
C VAL A 71 10.15 2.36 -0.70
N ILE A 72 9.45 1.89 -1.74
CA ILE A 72 8.00 2.09 -1.91
C ILE A 72 7.31 0.83 -1.42
N ILE A 73 6.42 0.95 -0.43
CA ILE A 73 5.58 -0.15 0.06
C ILE A 73 4.19 0.00 -0.56
N ASP A 74 3.86 -0.86 -1.52
CA ASP A 74 2.52 -0.97 -2.11
C ASP A 74 1.73 -2.05 -1.36
N ALA A 75 0.98 -1.61 -0.36
CA ALA A 75 0.22 -2.50 0.50
C ALA A 75 -0.99 -1.81 1.13
N THR A 76 -2.13 -2.49 1.17
CA THR A 76 -3.34 -1.96 1.82
C THR A 76 -3.10 -1.64 3.29
N GLY A 77 -2.45 -2.53 4.06
CA GLY A 77 -2.15 -2.30 5.46
C GLY A 77 -3.39 -1.91 6.26
N ASN A 78 -4.49 -2.65 6.10
CA ASN A 78 -5.80 -2.26 6.61
C ASN A 78 -5.86 -2.06 8.13
N LEU A 79 -5.01 -2.76 8.90
CA LEU A 79 -4.85 -2.52 10.33
C LEU A 79 -3.69 -1.57 10.58
N ARG A 80 -3.90 -0.56 11.39
CA ARG A 80 -2.89 0.46 11.74
C ARG A 80 -1.64 -0.13 12.35
N LYS A 81 -1.78 -1.18 13.16
CA LYS A 81 -0.66 -1.81 13.89
C LYS A 81 0.56 -2.12 13.02
N TRP A 82 0.37 -2.46 11.74
CA TRP A 82 1.50 -2.76 10.83
C TRP A 82 2.18 -1.49 10.32
N ARG A 83 1.40 -0.46 10.03
CA ARG A 83 1.88 0.85 9.60
C ARG A 83 2.55 1.59 10.76
N ASP A 84 1.99 1.45 11.98
CA ASP A 84 2.59 1.96 13.21
C ASP A 84 3.92 1.24 13.53
N LEU A 85 4.00 -0.09 13.31
CA LEU A 85 5.25 -0.83 13.43
C LEU A 85 6.31 -0.29 12.45
N ALA A 86 5.94 -0.06 11.19
CA ALA A 86 6.85 0.51 10.20
C ALA A 86 7.36 1.90 10.65
N ARG A 87 6.46 2.74 11.16
CA ARG A 87 6.79 4.07 11.69
C ARG A 87 7.76 4.00 12.89
N GLN A 88 7.65 2.95 13.72
CA GLN A 88 8.54 2.76 14.88
C GLN A 88 9.95 2.35 14.50
N ILE A 89 10.10 1.46 13.50
CA ILE A 89 11.40 0.85 13.20
C ILE A 89 12.10 1.42 11.97
N ILE A 90 11.42 2.23 11.15
CA ILE A 90 12.02 2.87 9.97
C ILE A 90 12.23 4.37 10.26
N PRO A 91 13.49 4.82 10.42
CA PRO A 91 13.77 6.19 10.87
C PRO A 91 13.21 7.29 9.95
N ARG A 92 13.24 7.08 8.63
CA ARG A 92 12.64 7.97 7.62
C ARG A 92 11.46 7.27 6.95
N TYR A 93 10.31 7.30 7.60
CA TYR A 93 9.06 6.71 7.14
C TYR A 93 8.03 7.78 6.81
N ALA A 94 7.27 7.58 5.75
CA ALA A 94 6.11 8.39 5.44
C ALA A 94 4.95 7.51 4.98
N GLU A 95 3.77 7.85 5.46
CA GLU A 95 2.51 7.20 5.12
C GLU A 95 1.72 8.08 4.15
N ILE A 96 1.41 7.52 2.98
CA ILE A 96 0.63 8.16 1.91
C ILE A 96 -0.72 7.47 1.85
N TYR A 97 -1.75 8.17 2.29
CA TYR A 97 -3.11 7.63 2.31
C TYR A 97 -3.89 8.01 1.06
N LEU A 98 -4.29 7.02 0.30
CA LEU A 98 -5.18 7.18 -0.84
C LEU A 98 -6.63 6.99 -0.38
N LYS A 99 -7.32 8.09 -0.15
CA LYS A 99 -8.74 8.10 0.19
C LYS A 99 -9.57 7.98 -1.08
N CYS A 100 -10.48 7.02 -1.10
CA CYS A 100 -11.36 6.76 -2.23
C CYS A 100 -12.68 6.17 -1.73
N PRO A 101 -13.84 6.64 -2.17
CA PRO A 101 -15.12 6.00 -1.87
C PRO A 101 -15.11 4.52 -2.26
N VAL A 102 -15.68 3.66 -1.42
CA VAL A 102 -15.63 2.21 -1.63
C VAL A 102 -16.35 1.79 -2.92
N GLU A 103 -17.42 2.49 -3.27
CA GLU A 103 -18.19 2.25 -4.50
C GLU A 103 -17.31 2.46 -5.75
N LEU A 104 -16.52 3.52 -5.77
CA LEU A 104 -15.57 3.80 -6.84
C LEU A 104 -14.41 2.80 -6.86
N CYS A 105 -13.96 2.35 -5.70
CA CYS A 105 -12.96 1.30 -5.59
C CYS A 105 -13.47 -0.02 -6.20
N ILE A 106 -14.72 -0.40 -5.93
CA ILE A 106 -15.38 -1.58 -6.51
C ILE A 106 -15.47 -1.47 -8.03
N GLU A 107 -15.92 -0.32 -8.53
CA GLU A 107 -16.02 -0.05 -9.97
C GLU A 107 -14.65 -0.19 -10.65
N ARG A 108 -13.63 0.48 -10.12
CA ARG A 108 -12.27 0.41 -10.67
C ARG A 108 -11.69 -1.00 -10.63
N GLU A 109 -11.97 -1.75 -9.58
CA GLU A 109 -11.51 -3.14 -9.44
C GLU A 109 -12.13 -4.06 -10.49
N ARG A 110 -13.41 -3.90 -10.78
CA ARG A 110 -14.11 -4.65 -11.84
C ARG A 110 -13.53 -4.42 -13.23
N HIS A 111 -13.09 -3.19 -13.51
CA HIS A 111 -12.59 -2.80 -14.83
C HIS A 111 -11.07 -2.90 -14.99
N ARG A 112 -10.34 -3.27 -13.94
CA ARG A 112 -8.88 -3.35 -14.06
C ARG A 112 -8.44 -4.50 -14.95
N SER A 113 -7.58 -4.21 -15.92
CA SER A 113 -6.96 -5.21 -16.81
C SER A 113 -5.80 -5.95 -16.12
N GLU A 114 -4.99 -5.23 -15.35
CA GLU A 114 -3.80 -5.77 -14.68
C GLU A 114 -4.00 -5.91 -13.19
N THR A 115 -3.64 -7.08 -12.65
CA THR A 115 -3.78 -7.36 -11.22
C THR A 115 -2.54 -7.07 -10.40
N ARG A 116 -1.36 -6.99 -11.05
CA ARG A 116 -0.05 -6.85 -10.37
C ARG A 116 0.16 -7.85 -9.24
N GLY A 117 -0.45 -9.02 -9.37
CA GLY A 117 -0.39 -10.08 -8.40
C GLY A 117 -1.56 -10.16 -7.42
N ALA A 118 -2.39 -9.13 -7.32
CA ALA A 118 -3.60 -9.15 -6.50
C ALA A 118 -4.66 -10.12 -7.05
N PRO A 119 -5.49 -10.73 -6.19
CA PRO A 119 -6.62 -11.55 -6.65
C PRO A 119 -7.60 -10.74 -7.51
N ARG A 120 -8.21 -11.37 -8.50
CA ARG A 120 -9.32 -10.78 -9.27
C ARG A 120 -10.61 -10.88 -8.47
N GLU A 121 -11.56 -9.99 -8.77
CA GLU A 121 -12.93 -10.00 -8.20
C GLU A 121 -12.91 -9.97 -6.67
N ILE A 122 -11.97 -9.19 -6.10
CA ILE A 122 -11.72 -9.21 -4.67
C ILE A 122 -12.95 -8.79 -3.87
N TYR A 123 -13.74 -7.86 -4.38
CA TYR A 123 -14.95 -7.39 -3.71
C TYR A 123 -16.08 -8.43 -3.73
N GLN A 124 -16.27 -9.15 -4.84
CA GLN A 124 -17.22 -10.28 -4.91
C GLN A 124 -16.82 -11.41 -3.95
N LYS A 125 -15.51 -11.68 -3.84
CA LYS A 125 -14.98 -12.61 -2.83
C LYS A 125 -15.24 -12.13 -1.42
N GLY A 126 -15.19 -10.81 -1.17
CA GLY A 126 -15.54 -10.21 0.11
C GLY A 126 -17.01 -10.43 0.49
N GLU A 127 -17.92 -10.30 -0.47
CA GLU A 127 -19.34 -10.64 -0.30
C GLU A 127 -19.55 -12.14 0.00
N ALA A 128 -18.68 -12.99 -0.55
CA ALA A 128 -18.65 -14.44 -0.30
C ALA A 128 -17.87 -14.82 0.98
N GLY A 129 -17.52 -13.86 1.85
CA GLY A 129 -16.90 -14.09 3.15
C GLY A 129 -15.37 -14.01 3.19
N TRP A 130 -14.70 -13.64 2.10
CA TRP A 130 -13.26 -13.38 2.16
C TRP A 130 -12.97 -12.11 2.96
N PRO A 131 -11.82 -12.03 3.68
CA PRO A 131 -11.47 -10.86 4.49
C PRO A 131 -10.98 -9.71 3.62
N VAL A 132 -11.93 -8.95 3.05
CA VAL A 132 -11.65 -7.82 2.16
C VAL A 132 -11.83 -6.50 2.91
N PRO A 133 -10.77 -5.67 3.00
CA PRO A 133 -10.82 -4.38 3.68
C PRO A 133 -11.87 -3.43 3.09
N GLY A 134 -12.67 -2.85 3.96
CA GLY A 134 -13.77 -1.96 3.60
C GLY A 134 -15.10 -2.65 3.29
N ILE A 135 -15.14 -4.00 3.26
CA ILE A 135 -16.36 -4.80 3.08
C ILE A 135 -16.56 -5.73 4.28
N SER A 136 -15.77 -6.80 4.37
CA SER A 136 -15.91 -7.86 5.40
C SER A 136 -14.95 -7.70 6.57
N VAL A 137 -13.88 -6.91 6.40
CA VAL A 137 -12.97 -6.54 7.49
C VAL A 137 -12.73 -5.03 7.49
N PRO A 138 -12.44 -4.41 8.67
CA PRO A 138 -12.24 -2.98 8.77
C PRO A 138 -11.00 -2.54 7.99
N TYR A 139 -11.04 -1.30 7.48
CA TYR A 139 -9.89 -0.51 7.10
C TYR A 139 -9.74 0.65 8.10
N GLU A 140 -8.68 0.62 8.89
CA GLU A 140 -8.37 1.65 9.87
C GLU A 140 -7.65 2.80 9.19
N GLU A 141 -8.37 3.90 8.92
CA GLU A 141 -7.77 5.09 8.29
C GLU A 141 -6.59 5.62 9.12
N PRO A 142 -5.49 6.08 8.48
CA PRO A 142 -4.40 6.71 9.21
C PRO A 142 -4.85 8.04 9.81
N PRO A 143 -4.61 8.28 11.11
CA PRO A 143 -5.02 9.53 11.76
C PRO A 143 -4.18 10.74 11.33
N HIS A 144 -2.92 10.51 11.01
CA HIS A 144 -1.94 11.56 10.68
C HIS A 144 -1.00 11.08 9.57
N PRO A 145 -1.50 10.85 8.32
CA PRO A 145 -0.62 10.52 7.21
C PRO A 145 0.23 11.73 6.81
N GLU A 146 1.46 11.51 6.35
CA GLU A 146 2.31 12.59 5.82
C GLU A 146 1.73 13.19 4.53
N LEU A 147 0.90 12.42 3.82
CA LEU A 147 0.17 12.88 2.65
C LEU A 147 -1.17 12.14 2.54
N LEU A 148 -2.25 12.90 2.32
CA LEU A 148 -3.57 12.38 1.99
C LEU A 148 -3.91 12.81 0.56
N ILE A 149 -4.31 11.85 -0.27
CA ILE A 149 -4.72 12.06 -1.67
C ILE A 149 -6.15 11.52 -1.86
N ALA A 150 -7.08 12.37 -2.23
CA ALA A 150 -8.45 11.99 -2.55
C ALA A 150 -8.53 11.55 -4.02
N THR A 151 -8.36 10.26 -4.29
CA THR A 151 -8.18 9.73 -5.66
C THR A 151 -9.46 9.69 -6.51
N ASP A 152 -10.61 10.03 -5.92
CA ASP A 152 -11.87 10.27 -6.65
C ASP A 152 -11.85 11.57 -7.44
N ARG A 153 -11.04 12.53 -7.03
CA ARG A 153 -10.99 13.89 -7.60
C ARG A 153 -9.59 14.39 -7.97
N THR A 154 -8.54 13.66 -7.58
CA THR A 154 -7.14 14.00 -7.89
C THR A 154 -6.68 13.19 -9.10
N PRO A 155 -6.33 13.83 -10.23
CA PRO A 155 -5.76 13.14 -11.38
C PRO A 155 -4.43 12.44 -11.03
N LEU A 156 -4.10 11.37 -11.77
CA LEU A 156 -2.89 10.59 -11.52
C LEU A 156 -1.61 11.45 -11.53
N ALA A 157 -1.46 12.33 -12.51
CA ALA A 157 -0.28 13.21 -12.62
C ALA A 157 -0.13 14.12 -11.41
N GLU A 158 -1.24 14.71 -10.92
CA GLU A 158 -1.26 15.56 -9.74
C GLU A 158 -0.92 14.75 -8.48
N ALA A 159 -1.49 13.55 -8.33
CA ALA A 159 -1.18 12.65 -7.22
C ALA A 159 0.31 12.31 -7.15
N VAL A 160 0.93 12.04 -8.30
CA VAL A 160 2.37 11.77 -8.40
C VAL A 160 3.17 13.03 -8.03
N GLU A 161 2.80 14.21 -8.53
CA GLU A 161 3.47 15.48 -8.19
C GLU A 161 3.42 15.78 -6.67
N MET A 162 2.28 15.50 -6.01
CA MET A 162 2.15 15.64 -4.56
C MET A 162 3.14 14.72 -3.82
N ILE A 163 3.31 13.47 -4.29
CA ILE A 163 4.29 12.53 -3.72
C ILE A 163 5.71 12.99 -3.96
N GLU A 164 6.03 13.48 -5.15
CA GLU A 164 7.33 14.10 -5.45
C GLU A 164 7.64 15.26 -4.51
N GLY A 165 6.66 16.10 -4.21
CA GLY A 165 6.77 17.16 -3.20
C GLY A 165 7.08 16.61 -1.81
N LEU A 166 6.48 15.49 -1.41
CA LEU A 166 6.77 14.82 -0.14
C LEU A 166 8.20 14.25 -0.14
N ILE A 167 8.61 13.55 -1.19
CA ILE A 167 9.97 12.98 -1.32
C ILE A 167 11.02 14.07 -1.16
N ARG A 168 10.89 15.18 -1.89
CA ARG A 168 11.82 16.32 -1.78
C ARG A 168 11.91 16.90 -0.36
N ARG A 169 10.79 16.94 0.38
CA ARG A 169 10.80 17.40 1.80
C ARG A 169 11.52 16.41 2.71
N LEU A 170 11.36 15.11 2.49
CA LEU A 170 11.99 14.05 3.30
C LEU A 170 13.49 13.91 3.03
N GLN A 171 13.95 14.21 1.82
CA GLN A 171 15.37 14.19 1.46
C GLN A 171 16.17 15.34 2.06
N LYS A 172 15.52 16.48 2.39
CA LYS A 172 16.15 17.65 3.00
C LYS A 172 16.29 17.57 4.52
N ARG A 173 15.69 16.57 5.15
CA ARG A 173 15.79 16.28 6.60
C ARG A 173 16.90 15.27 6.88
#